data_93216072d36610f4c008e96955f642df
#
_entry.id   93216072d36610f4c008e96955f642df
#
_cell.length_a   1.000
_cell.length_b   1.000
_cell.length_c   1.000
_cell.angle_alpha   90.00
_cell.angle_beta   90.00
_cell.angle_gamma   90.00
#
_symmetry.space_group_name_H-M   'P 1'
#
loop_
_entity.id
_entity.type
_entity.pdbx_description
1 polymer ?
#
loop_
_entity_poly.entity_id
_entity_poly.type
_entity_poly.pdbx_seq_one_letter_code
_entity_poly.pdbx_strand_id
1 'polypeptide(L)'
;MTSHRTPFGVVGVSICYDVRFPDVYQALRYEHGAEIMIVPSAFTRTTGEAHWEVLLRARAIETQSYVVAAAQTGKHQEDRESHGHSMIVDPWGRIIAEMGREVGIATAEISLDVVDEVRRTMPLERHRRAVG
;
A
#
# COMPACT_ATOMS: atom_id res chain seq x y z
N MET A 1 -13.79 1.43 1.14
CA MET A 1 -12.89 0.27 1.03
C MET A 1 -13.66 -0.94 0.56
N THR A 2 -13.02 -1.85 -0.13
CA THR A 2 -13.60 -3.13 -0.58
C THR A 2 -12.50 -4.18 -0.68
N SER A 3 -12.89 -5.46 -0.63
CA SER A 3 -11.97 -6.56 -0.84
C SER A 3 -12.54 -7.57 -1.82
N HIS A 4 -11.68 -8.22 -2.57
CA HIS A 4 -12.06 -9.23 -3.56
C HIS A 4 -11.09 -10.42 -3.50
N ARG A 5 -11.64 -11.62 -3.49
CA ARG A 5 -10.86 -12.85 -3.67
C ARG A 5 -10.54 -13.02 -5.15
N THR A 6 -9.27 -13.16 -5.47
CA THR A 6 -8.77 -13.38 -6.83
C THR A 6 -7.98 -14.70 -6.89
N PRO A 7 -7.66 -15.22 -8.09
CA PRO A 7 -6.75 -16.36 -8.21
C PRO A 7 -5.35 -16.09 -7.67
N PHE A 8 -4.99 -14.82 -7.44
CA PHE A 8 -3.66 -14.37 -6.99
C PHE A 8 -3.63 -13.98 -5.51
N GLY A 9 -4.71 -14.20 -4.76
CA GLY A 9 -4.86 -13.83 -3.36
C GLY A 9 -6.03 -12.87 -3.12
N VAL A 10 -6.20 -12.46 -1.87
CA VAL A 10 -7.22 -11.49 -1.48
C VAL A 10 -6.69 -10.08 -1.67
N VAL A 11 -7.35 -9.32 -2.53
CA VAL A 11 -7.01 -7.93 -2.85
C VAL A 11 -7.90 -6.99 -2.05
N GLY A 12 -7.31 -6.09 -1.29
CA GLY A 12 -7.98 -4.97 -0.63
C GLY A 12 -7.78 -3.68 -1.44
N VAL A 13 -8.81 -2.87 -1.57
CA VAL A 13 -8.75 -1.60 -2.32
C VAL A 13 -9.09 -0.44 -1.41
N SER A 14 -8.22 0.55 -1.39
CA SER A 14 -8.40 1.86 -0.79
C SER A 14 -8.11 2.95 -1.82
N ILE A 15 -8.39 4.20 -1.54
CA ILE A 15 -8.18 5.28 -2.51
C ILE A 15 -7.50 6.47 -1.84
N CYS A 16 -6.33 6.87 -2.38
CA CYS A 16 -5.66 8.14 -2.13
C CYS A 16 -5.56 8.51 -0.63
N TYR A 17 -6.42 9.39 -0.17
CA TYR A 17 -6.41 9.92 1.20
C TYR A 17 -6.61 8.84 2.27
N ASP A 18 -7.26 7.71 1.93
CA ASP A 18 -7.46 6.58 2.82
C ASP A 18 -6.15 6.05 3.40
N VAL A 19 -5.02 6.22 2.70
CA VAL A 19 -3.71 5.78 3.18
C VAL A 19 -3.30 6.41 4.51
N ARG A 20 -3.92 7.52 4.90
CA ARG A 20 -3.69 8.20 6.18
C ARG A 20 -4.36 7.53 7.37
N PHE A 21 -5.33 6.66 7.12
CA PHE A 21 -6.15 6.04 8.15
C PHE A 21 -5.77 4.57 8.32
N PRO A 22 -4.98 4.22 9.35
CA PRO A 22 -4.54 2.85 9.59
C PRO A 22 -5.71 1.88 9.79
N ASP A 23 -6.81 2.33 10.36
CA ASP A 23 -7.98 1.49 10.66
C ASP A 23 -8.59 0.87 9.38
N VAL A 24 -8.57 1.61 8.26
CA VAL A 24 -8.99 1.10 6.94
C VAL A 24 -8.16 -0.14 6.55
N TYR A 25 -6.86 -0.06 6.69
CA TYR A 25 -5.93 -1.13 6.35
C TYR A 25 -5.98 -2.29 7.34
N GLN A 26 -6.16 -1.98 8.61
CA GLN A 26 -6.38 -2.99 9.65
C GLN A 26 -7.64 -3.80 9.38
N ALA A 27 -8.75 -3.16 9.00
CA ALA A 27 -9.98 -3.84 8.61
C ALA A 27 -9.77 -4.69 7.35
N LEU A 28 -9.16 -4.15 6.29
CA LEU A 28 -8.84 -4.91 5.07
C LEU A 28 -8.02 -6.17 5.39
N ARG A 29 -7.05 -6.08 6.29
CA ARG A 29 -6.19 -7.20 6.66
C ARG A 29 -6.90 -8.20 7.57
N TYR A 30 -7.49 -7.75 8.66
CA TYR A 30 -7.93 -8.65 9.74
C TYR A 30 -9.37 -9.08 9.64
N GLU A 31 -10.23 -8.29 8.99
CA GLU A 31 -11.64 -8.66 8.78
C GLU A 31 -11.87 -9.26 7.38
N HIS A 32 -11.11 -8.80 6.38
CA HIS A 32 -11.27 -9.23 5.00
C HIS A 32 -10.14 -10.14 4.48
N GLY A 33 -9.07 -10.32 5.24
CA GLY A 33 -7.98 -11.22 4.91
C GLY A 33 -7.07 -10.75 3.76
N ALA A 34 -7.05 -9.45 3.47
CA ALA A 34 -6.28 -8.93 2.35
C ALA A 34 -4.78 -9.23 2.46
N GLU A 35 -4.20 -9.60 1.33
CA GLU A 35 -2.80 -9.95 1.15
C GLU A 35 -2.07 -8.97 0.23
N ILE A 36 -2.85 -8.28 -0.60
CA ILE A 36 -2.40 -7.26 -1.54
C ILE A 36 -3.31 -6.03 -1.38
N MET A 37 -2.72 -4.87 -1.10
CA MET A 37 -3.43 -3.60 -0.96
C MET A 37 -3.21 -2.74 -2.20
N ILE A 38 -4.27 -2.35 -2.89
CA ILE A 38 -4.22 -1.47 -4.07
C ILE A 38 -4.56 -0.05 -3.62
N VAL A 39 -3.70 0.92 -3.97
CA VAL A 39 -3.81 2.31 -3.51
C VAL A 39 -3.63 3.29 -4.68
N PRO A 40 -4.62 3.45 -5.56
CA PRO A 40 -4.59 4.50 -6.57
C PRO A 40 -4.65 5.88 -5.92
N SER A 41 -3.84 6.83 -6.37
CA SER A 41 -3.67 8.11 -5.70
C SER A 41 -3.29 9.26 -6.62
N ALA A 42 -3.57 10.47 -6.14
CA ALA A 42 -3.08 11.73 -6.70
C ALA A 42 -2.63 12.66 -5.55
N PHE A 43 -1.55 12.28 -4.86
CA PHE A 43 -0.97 13.11 -3.81
C PHE A 43 -0.42 14.41 -4.38
N THR A 44 -0.63 15.52 -3.69
CA THR A 44 0.07 16.78 -4.04
C THR A 44 1.57 16.61 -3.81
N ARG A 45 2.37 17.36 -4.54
CA ARG A 45 3.84 17.30 -4.43
C ARG A 45 4.31 17.47 -2.99
N THR A 46 3.86 18.50 -2.30
CA THR A 46 4.31 18.82 -0.94
C THR A 46 4.03 17.69 0.07
N THR A 47 2.82 17.16 0.06
CA THR A 47 2.46 16.07 0.97
C THR A 47 3.01 14.73 0.50
N GLY A 48 3.20 14.55 -0.81
CA GLY A 48 3.80 13.37 -1.38
C GLY A 48 5.27 13.23 -0.97
N GLU A 49 6.07 14.28 -1.11
CA GLU A 49 7.48 14.30 -0.71
C GLU A 49 7.66 13.96 0.79
N ALA A 50 6.74 14.42 1.63
CA ALA A 50 6.85 14.20 3.08
C ALA A 50 6.25 12.88 3.57
N HIS A 51 5.18 12.38 2.94
CA HIS A 51 4.34 11.34 3.55
C HIS A 51 4.17 10.07 2.70
N TRP A 52 4.24 10.15 1.36
CA TRP A 52 3.81 9.08 0.48
C TRP A 52 4.51 7.76 0.73
N GLU A 53 5.83 7.73 0.61
CA GLU A 53 6.64 6.54 0.85
C GLU A 53 6.46 6.00 2.27
N VAL A 54 6.58 6.88 3.26
CA VAL A 54 6.51 6.49 4.68
C VAL A 54 5.17 5.83 5.00
N LEU A 55 4.06 6.40 4.51
CA LEU A 55 2.72 5.84 4.74
C LEU A 55 2.56 4.48 4.06
N LEU A 56 2.94 4.33 2.80
CA LEU A 56 2.81 3.06 2.08
C LEU A 56 3.62 1.95 2.73
N ARG A 57 4.85 2.24 3.14
CA ARG A 57 5.70 1.29 3.86
C ARG A 57 5.12 0.92 5.22
N ALA A 58 4.58 1.90 5.94
CA ALA A 58 3.89 1.64 7.21
C ALA A 58 2.69 0.71 7.01
N ARG A 59 1.86 0.96 5.97
CA ARG A 59 0.71 0.08 5.65
C ARG A 59 1.17 -1.34 5.33
N ALA A 60 2.21 -1.50 4.53
CA ALA A 60 2.76 -2.82 4.20
C ALA A 60 3.25 -3.58 5.45
N ILE A 61 4.00 -2.91 6.32
CA ILE A 61 4.58 -3.51 7.54
C ILE A 61 3.48 -3.91 8.53
N GLU A 62 2.56 -3.00 8.86
CA GLU A 62 1.56 -3.24 9.90
C GLU A 62 0.47 -4.25 9.50
N THR A 63 0.22 -4.40 8.20
CA THR A 63 -0.73 -5.38 7.65
C THR A 63 -0.06 -6.66 7.18
N GLN A 64 1.26 -6.65 7.05
CA GLN A 64 2.04 -7.78 6.51
C GLN A 64 1.49 -8.21 5.14
N SER A 65 1.28 -7.23 4.27
CA SER A 65 0.70 -7.38 2.94
C SER A 65 1.52 -6.61 1.92
N TYR A 66 1.45 -7.00 0.64
CA TYR A 66 1.94 -6.16 -0.44
C TYR A 66 1.13 -4.88 -0.53
N VAL A 67 1.77 -3.78 -0.88
CA VAL A 67 1.11 -2.53 -1.24
C VAL A 67 1.49 -2.16 -2.66
N VAL A 68 0.50 -2.02 -3.53
CA VAL A 68 0.64 -1.64 -4.94
C VAL A 68 -0.01 -0.27 -5.12
N ALA A 69 0.80 0.75 -5.23
CA ALA A 69 0.36 2.13 -5.23
C ALA A 69 0.62 2.81 -6.57
N ALA A 70 -0.44 2.99 -7.36
CA ALA A 70 -0.38 3.73 -8.62
C ALA A 70 -0.65 5.21 -8.35
N ALA A 71 0.32 6.07 -8.61
CA ALA A 71 0.27 7.50 -8.31
C ALA A 71 0.28 8.34 -9.58
N GLN A 72 -0.68 9.25 -9.71
CA GLN A 72 -0.67 10.24 -10.77
C GLN A 72 0.55 11.16 -10.64
N THR A 73 1.10 11.56 -11.78
CA THR A 73 2.22 12.49 -11.88
C THR A 73 1.89 13.66 -12.81
N GLY A 74 2.65 14.73 -12.71
CA GLY A 74 2.61 15.88 -13.61
C GLY A 74 1.82 17.08 -13.09
N LYS A 75 1.84 18.14 -13.86
CA LYS A 75 1.09 19.38 -13.63
C LYS A 75 -0.33 19.26 -14.20
N HIS A 76 -1.33 19.52 -13.37
CA HIS A 76 -2.73 19.49 -13.80
C HIS A 76 -3.32 20.88 -14.02
N GLN A 77 -2.82 21.89 -13.28
CA GLN A 77 -3.16 23.30 -13.39
C GLN A 77 -1.94 24.14 -12.94
N GLU A 78 -1.98 25.47 -13.10
CA GLU A 78 -0.84 26.33 -12.79
C GLU A 78 -0.21 26.09 -11.41
N ASP A 79 -1.03 25.80 -10.39
CA ASP A 79 -0.61 25.60 -8.99
C ASP A 79 -0.80 24.16 -8.49
N ARG A 80 -1.12 23.20 -9.35
CA ARG A 80 -1.43 21.83 -8.94
C ARG A 80 -0.52 20.82 -9.60
N GLU A 81 0.40 20.29 -8.83
CA GLU A 81 1.33 19.25 -9.26
C GLU A 81 1.14 17.98 -8.42
N SER A 82 1.03 16.84 -9.09
CA SER A 82 0.99 15.52 -8.45
C SER A 82 2.39 14.99 -8.24
N HIS A 83 2.57 14.28 -7.12
CA HIS A 83 3.86 13.81 -6.64
C HIS A 83 4.46 12.71 -7.54
N GLY A 84 3.63 11.84 -8.10
CA GLY A 84 4.12 10.65 -8.80
C GLY A 84 4.57 9.56 -7.82
N HIS A 85 5.70 8.92 -8.11
CA HIS A 85 6.31 7.89 -7.28
C HIS A 85 5.38 6.68 -7.04
N SER A 86 4.81 6.14 -8.15
CA SER A 86 4.15 4.84 -8.10
C SER A 86 5.12 3.80 -7.59
N MET A 87 4.69 2.95 -6.65
CA MET A 87 5.59 1.96 -6.06
C MET A 87 4.88 0.66 -5.66
N ILE A 88 5.67 -0.38 -5.56
CA ILE A 88 5.26 -1.66 -4.99
C ILE A 88 6.14 -1.93 -3.76
N VAL A 89 5.49 -2.19 -2.64
CA VAL A 89 6.14 -2.45 -1.34
C VAL A 89 5.81 -3.88 -0.91
N ASP A 90 6.82 -4.62 -0.46
CA ASP A 90 6.64 -5.97 0.05
C ASP A 90 6.12 -6.00 1.50
N PRO A 91 5.68 -7.16 2.03
CA PRO A 91 5.18 -7.28 3.40
C PRO A 91 6.20 -6.95 4.50
N TRP A 92 7.49 -6.86 4.16
CA TRP A 92 8.56 -6.45 5.08
C TRP A 92 8.80 -4.93 5.06
N GLY A 93 8.13 -4.20 4.15
CA GLY A 93 8.28 -2.76 3.97
C GLY A 93 9.40 -2.36 3.01
N ARG A 94 9.94 -3.28 2.19
CA ARG A 94 10.92 -2.97 1.15
C ARG A 94 10.20 -2.51 -0.10
N ILE A 95 10.70 -1.44 -0.72
CA ILE A 95 10.26 -1.02 -2.05
C ILE A 95 10.90 -1.98 -3.06
N ILE A 96 10.08 -2.74 -3.77
CA ILE A 96 10.53 -3.74 -4.77
C ILE A 96 10.37 -3.25 -6.21
N ALA A 97 9.59 -2.21 -6.43
CA ALA A 97 9.54 -1.45 -7.68
C ALA A 97 9.11 -0.02 -7.39
N GLU A 98 9.68 0.93 -8.10
CA GLU A 98 9.37 2.34 -7.97
C GLU A 98 9.50 3.06 -9.33
N MET A 99 8.60 4.02 -9.56
CA MET A 99 8.72 5.05 -10.58
C MET A 99 9.14 6.36 -9.92
N GLY A 100 9.74 7.24 -10.69
CA GLY A 100 9.93 8.63 -10.26
C GLY A 100 8.71 9.48 -10.59
N ARG A 101 8.96 10.60 -11.28
CA ARG A 101 7.93 11.56 -11.69
C ARG A 101 7.56 11.43 -13.19
N GLU A 102 8.13 10.47 -13.86
CA GLU A 102 7.85 10.14 -15.26
C GLU A 102 6.56 9.33 -15.40
N VAL A 103 5.95 9.42 -16.57
CA VAL A 103 4.83 8.54 -16.96
C VAL A 103 5.40 7.20 -17.42
N GLY A 104 4.88 6.11 -16.89
CA GLY A 104 5.37 4.79 -17.25
C GLY A 104 4.69 3.66 -16.47
N ILE A 105 5.32 2.50 -16.49
CA ILE A 105 4.88 1.29 -15.82
C ILE A 105 6.05 0.74 -15.00
N ALA A 106 5.81 0.43 -13.73
CA ALA A 106 6.70 -0.37 -12.89
C ALA A 106 6.08 -1.74 -12.66
N THR A 107 6.90 -2.78 -12.70
CA THR A 107 6.47 -4.16 -12.45
C THR A 107 7.37 -4.82 -11.42
N ALA A 108 6.79 -5.70 -10.62
CA ALA A 108 7.51 -6.58 -9.72
C ALA A 108 6.83 -7.95 -9.67
N GLU A 109 7.63 -8.97 -9.45
CA GLU A 109 7.12 -10.29 -9.11
C GLU A 109 6.72 -10.31 -7.64
N ILE A 110 5.55 -10.84 -7.31
CA ILE A 110 5.07 -11.01 -5.94
C ILE A 110 4.77 -12.49 -5.69
N SER A 111 4.95 -12.93 -4.44
CA SER A 111 4.63 -14.29 -3.99
C SER A 111 3.87 -14.23 -2.67
N LEU A 112 2.77 -14.95 -2.59
CA LEU A 112 2.01 -15.08 -1.34
C LEU A 112 2.78 -15.87 -0.28
N ASP A 113 3.74 -16.69 -0.67
CA ASP A 113 4.64 -17.38 0.28
C ASP A 113 5.41 -16.38 1.15
N VAL A 114 5.75 -15.20 0.60
CA VAL A 114 6.39 -14.11 1.36
C VAL A 114 5.43 -13.56 2.42
N VAL A 115 4.16 -13.40 2.08
CA VAL A 115 3.12 -12.97 3.03
C VAL A 115 3.00 -13.97 4.17
N ASP A 116 2.89 -15.25 3.82
CA ASP A 116 2.76 -16.36 4.78
C ASP A 116 3.98 -16.45 5.71
N GLU A 117 5.17 -16.34 5.15
CA GLU A 117 6.43 -16.39 5.91
C GLU A 117 6.54 -15.23 6.90
N VAL A 118 6.24 -14.00 6.47
CA VAL A 118 6.28 -12.82 7.35
C VAL A 118 5.25 -12.96 8.47
N ARG A 119 4.03 -13.40 8.16
CA ARG A 119 2.96 -13.62 9.15
C ARG A 119 3.27 -14.75 10.11
N ARG A 120 3.95 -15.78 9.66
CA ARG A 120 4.36 -16.92 10.48
C ARG A 120 5.52 -16.55 11.43
N THR A 121 6.53 -15.85 10.94
CA THR A 121 7.71 -15.48 11.73
C THR A 121 7.48 -14.33 12.69
N MET A 122 6.56 -13.43 12.35
CA MET A 122 6.16 -12.31 13.21
C MET A 122 4.63 -12.25 13.29
N PRO A 123 3.99 -13.08 14.14
CA PRO A 123 2.54 -13.26 14.16
C PRO A 123 1.80 -12.08 14.84
N LEU A 124 1.77 -10.92 14.19
CA LEU A 124 1.15 -9.70 14.72
C LEU A 124 -0.32 -9.90 15.07
N GLU A 125 -1.04 -10.71 14.32
CA GLU A 125 -2.45 -11.03 14.59
C GLU A 125 -2.66 -11.62 15.99
N ARG A 126 -1.73 -12.45 16.45
CA ARG A 126 -1.78 -13.06 17.80
C ARG A 126 -1.37 -12.06 18.90
N HIS A 127 -0.61 -11.05 18.55
CA HIS A 127 -0.08 -10.07 19.48
C HIS A 127 -0.96 -8.82 19.61
N ARG A 128 -1.90 -8.64 18.68
CA ARG A 128 -2.84 -7.51 18.73
C ARG A 128 -3.66 -7.56 20.01
N ARG A 129 -3.82 -6.39 20.60
CA ARG A 129 -4.76 -6.17 21.72
C ARG A 129 -5.84 -5.21 21.24
N ALA A 130 -7.09 -5.50 21.59
CA ALA A 130 -8.14 -4.53 21.41
C ALA A 130 -7.84 -3.31 22.30
N VAL A 131 -7.88 -2.13 21.70
CA VAL A 131 -7.85 -0.87 22.43
C VAL A 131 -9.30 -0.56 22.73
N GLY A 132 -9.66 -0.70 24.00
CA GLY A 132 -11.00 -0.39 24.50
C GLY A 132 -11.25 1.09 24.62
#